data_8e896341a219a1d0207609ba383c271d
#
_entry.id   8e896341a219a1d0207609ba383c271d
#
_cell.length_a   1.000
_cell.length_b   1.000
_cell.length_c   1.000
_cell.angle_alpha   90.00
_cell.angle_beta   90.00
_cell.angle_gamma   90.00
#
_symmetry.space_group_name_H-M   'P 1'
#
loop_
_entity.id
_entity.type
_entity.pdbx_description
1 polymer ?
#
loop_
_entity_poly.entity_id
_entity_poly.type
_entity_poly.pdbx_seq_one_letter_code
_entity_poly.pdbx_strand_id
1 'polypeptide(L)'
;VSGMCDGSINAMFSGSWDYTKLSEAMGDNLGIAKLPTYNLDGEELQMKSFAGSKAIGVNPNCEYPQVAVALALFLGNEESQQMHYDARSIVPCNTDLLAEEEIQKDELVIAQNETFDETSILQPFVSAMNNYWTPAENFGKSIVNGEVTLDNAEEMTDKLSDSMNQSIVD
;
A
#
# COMPACT_ATOMS: atom_id res chain seq x y z
N VAL A 1 4.98 9.42 -9.91
CA VAL A 1 4.91 8.52 -11.08
C VAL A 1 5.47 9.19 -12.32
N SER A 2 4.95 10.38 -12.74
CA SER A 2 5.40 11.03 -13.99
C SER A 2 6.92 11.23 -14.05
N GLY A 3 7.53 11.70 -12.98
CA GLY A 3 9.00 11.91 -12.92
C GLY A 3 9.83 10.63 -13.02
N MET A 4 9.29 9.47 -12.59
CA MET A 4 9.90 8.18 -12.87
C MET A 4 9.80 7.83 -14.35
N CYS A 5 8.61 8.01 -14.95
CA CYS A 5 8.38 7.69 -16.36
C CYS A 5 9.20 8.55 -17.33
N ASP A 6 9.48 9.81 -17.01
CA ASP A 6 10.25 10.72 -17.84
C ASP A 6 11.75 10.79 -17.46
N GLY A 7 12.17 10.04 -16.44
CA GLY A 7 13.54 9.96 -15.97
C GLY A 7 14.04 11.17 -15.17
N SER A 8 13.15 12.08 -14.76
CA SER A 8 13.52 13.23 -13.93
C SER A 8 13.77 12.88 -12.47
N ILE A 9 13.24 11.73 -12.00
CA ILE A 9 13.57 11.13 -10.70
C ILE A 9 13.93 9.65 -10.87
N ASN A 10 14.80 9.14 -10.00
CA ASN A 10 15.35 7.79 -10.10
C ASN A 10 14.77 6.80 -9.10
N ALA A 11 14.02 7.27 -8.10
CA ALA A 11 13.38 6.43 -7.10
C ALA A 11 12.17 7.12 -6.51
N MET A 12 11.19 6.34 -6.07
CA MET A 12 10.02 6.82 -5.33
C MET A 12 9.48 5.73 -4.41
N PHE A 13 8.80 6.14 -3.36
CA PHE A 13 7.96 5.24 -2.60
C PHE A 13 6.58 5.16 -3.24
N SER A 14 6.07 3.96 -3.44
CA SER A 14 4.74 3.72 -3.98
C SER A 14 4.20 2.37 -3.54
N GLY A 15 3.07 1.98 -4.08
CA GLY A 15 2.48 0.66 -3.90
C GLY A 15 2.18 -0.01 -5.24
N SER A 16 1.67 -1.23 -5.19
CA SER A 16 1.37 -2.05 -6.36
C SER A 16 0.42 -1.40 -7.38
N TRP A 17 -0.35 -0.39 -6.98
CA TRP A 17 -1.27 0.35 -7.87
C TRP A 17 -0.58 1.15 -8.98
N ASP A 18 0.71 1.51 -8.83
CA ASP A 18 1.48 2.23 -9.85
C ASP A 18 2.29 1.29 -10.75
N TYR A 19 2.37 0.00 -10.44
CA TYR A 19 3.23 -0.97 -11.13
C TYR A 19 2.96 -1.02 -12.63
N THR A 20 1.71 -1.21 -13.04
CA THR A 20 1.36 -1.31 -14.48
C THR A 20 1.87 -0.11 -15.27
N LYS A 21 1.63 1.10 -14.74
CA LYS A 21 2.07 2.32 -15.42
C LYS A 21 3.59 2.48 -15.47
N LEU A 22 4.27 2.10 -14.39
CA LEU A 22 5.73 2.18 -14.32
C LEU A 22 6.39 1.13 -15.20
N SER A 23 5.90 -0.12 -15.20
CA SER A 23 6.43 -1.20 -16.02
C SER A 23 6.23 -0.94 -17.52
N GLU A 24 5.09 -0.39 -17.93
CA GLU A 24 4.85 0.04 -19.31
C GLU A 24 5.80 1.14 -19.78
N ALA A 25 6.14 2.08 -18.88
CA ALA A 25 6.98 3.22 -19.22
C ALA A 25 8.49 2.89 -19.17
N MET A 26 8.93 2.05 -18.25
CA MET A 26 10.33 1.82 -17.93
C MET A 26 10.84 0.45 -18.42
N GLY A 27 9.94 -0.53 -18.62
CA GLY A 27 10.33 -1.89 -19.05
C GLY A 27 11.37 -2.49 -18.11
N ASP A 28 12.42 -3.06 -18.68
CA ASP A 28 13.53 -3.70 -17.96
C ASP A 28 14.37 -2.74 -17.07
N ASN A 29 14.10 -1.43 -17.13
CA ASN A 29 14.77 -0.46 -16.27
C ASN A 29 14.02 -0.21 -14.94
N LEU A 30 12.85 -0.81 -14.73
CA LEU A 30 12.13 -0.72 -13.48
C LEU A 30 12.68 -1.73 -12.47
N GLY A 31 13.20 -1.25 -11.35
CA GLY A 31 13.52 -2.09 -10.19
C GLY A 31 12.46 -1.91 -9.10
N ILE A 32 12.11 -3.00 -8.42
CA ILE A 32 11.14 -3.02 -7.34
C ILE A 32 11.79 -3.66 -6.12
N ALA A 33 11.59 -3.08 -4.94
CA ALA A 33 12.12 -3.61 -3.70
C ALA A 33 11.23 -3.24 -2.51
N LYS A 34 11.36 -3.99 -1.43
CA LYS A 34 10.80 -3.61 -0.12
C LYS A 34 11.37 -2.27 0.35
N LEU A 35 10.74 -1.67 1.37
CA LEU A 35 11.22 -0.42 1.95
C LEU A 35 12.64 -0.56 2.50
N PRO A 36 13.49 0.48 2.31
CA PRO A 36 14.85 0.48 2.82
C PRO A 36 14.91 0.65 4.33
N THR A 37 16.07 0.42 4.89
CA THR A 37 16.43 0.85 6.23
C THR A 37 16.91 2.31 6.23
N TYR A 38 16.93 2.91 7.41
CA TYR A 38 17.52 4.23 7.64
C TYR A 38 18.30 4.23 8.96
N ASN A 39 19.31 5.08 9.05
CA ASN A 39 20.08 5.20 10.27
C ASN A 39 19.56 6.38 11.12
N LEU A 40 19.27 6.11 12.38
CA LEU A 40 18.92 7.12 13.38
C LEU A 40 19.84 6.96 14.60
N ASP A 41 20.66 7.97 14.87
CA ASP A 41 21.59 8.01 15.99
C ASP A 41 22.54 6.79 16.10
N GLY A 42 22.89 6.21 14.95
CA GLY A 42 23.77 5.04 14.87
C GLY A 42 23.05 3.69 14.92
N GLU A 43 21.73 3.69 15.06
CA GLU A 43 20.89 2.50 14.97
C GLU A 43 20.27 2.40 13.59
N GLU A 44 20.36 1.22 12.97
CA GLU A 44 19.71 0.93 11.69
C GLU A 44 18.28 0.47 11.92
N LEU A 45 17.33 1.25 11.43
CA LEU A 45 15.90 1.01 11.61
C LEU A 45 15.23 0.69 10.27
N GLN A 46 14.31 -0.28 10.27
CA GLN A 46 13.52 -0.64 9.11
C GLN A 46 12.35 0.33 8.93
N MET A 47 12.26 0.99 7.78
CA MET A 47 11.05 1.72 7.39
C MET A 47 9.86 0.76 7.34
N LYS A 48 8.71 1.21 7.84
CA LYS A 48 7.48 0.43 7.89
C LYS A 48 6.40 1.04 7.00
N SER A 49 5.60 0.17 6.38
CA SER A 49 4.42 0.54 5.61
C SER A 49 3.17 -0.11 6.20
N PHE A 50 2.00 0.39 5.84
CA PHE A 50 0.78 -0.35 6.08
C PHE A 50 0.61 -1.45 5.05
N ALA A 51 0.18 -2.62 5.51
CA ALA A 51 -0.32 -3.69 4.67
C ALA A 51 -1.82 -3.88 4.91
N GLY A 52 -2.51 -4.29 3.86
CA GLY A 52 -3.91 -4.64 3.90
C GLY A 52 -4.27 -5.53 2.72
N SER A 53 -5.42 -6.17 2.81
CA SER A 53 -6.00 -6.94 1.72
C SER A 53 -7.30 -6.30 1.25
N LYS A 54 -7.66 -6.55 0.00
CA LYS A 54 -8.98 -6.21 -0.53
C LYS A 54 -9.92 -7.37 -0.24
N ALA A 55 -11.09 -7.06 0.30
CA ALA A 55 -12.10 -8.05 0.62
C ALA A 55 -13.42 -7.72 -0.10
N ILE A 56 -14.17 -8.76 -0.41
CA ILE A 56 -15.51 -8.65 -0.99
C ILE A 56 -16.50 -9.05 0.10
N GLY A 57 -17.35 -8.12 0.49
CA GLY A 57 -18.41 -8.34 1.47
C GLY A 57 -19.79 -8.34 0.85
N VAL A 58 -20.72 -9.09 1.45
CA VAL A 58 -22.13 -9.07 1.08
C VAL A 58 -22.90 -8.21 2.06
N ASN A 59 -23.68 -7.25 1.55
CA ASN A 59 -24.56 -6.44 2.40
C ASN A 59 -25.67 -7.35 3.00
N PRO A 60 -25.80 -7.44 4.32
CA PRO A 60 -26.82 -8.29 4.96
C PRO A 60 -28.25 -7.87 4.64
N ASN A 61 -28.47 -6.63 4.20
CA ASN A 61 -29.78 -6.13 3.79
C ASN A 61 -30.05 -6.27 2.28
N CYS A 62 -29.24 -7.08 1.57
CA CYS A 62 -29.44 -7.34 0.15
C CYS A 62 -30.76 -8.08 -0.10
N GLU A 63 -31.52 -7.67 -1.10
CA GLU A 63 -32.79 -8.31 -1.48
C GLU A 63 -32.59 -9.76 -1.97
N TYR A 64 -31.41 -10.03 -2.57
CA TYR A 64 -31.05 -11.35 -3.10
C TYR A 64 -29.74 -11.86 -2.48
N PRO A 65 -29.72 -12.21 -1.19
CA PRO A 65 -28.48 -12.52 -0.48
C PRO A 65 -27.73 -13.74 -1.05
N GLN A 66 -28.46 -14.74 -1.54
CA GLN A 66 -27.86 -15.93 -2.12
C GLN A 66 -27.11 -15.61 -3.43
N VAL A 67 -27.68 -14.74 -4.27
CA VAL A 67 -27.03 -14.28 -5.51
C VAL A 67 -25.81 -13.42 -5.18
N ALA A 68 -25.91 -12.55 -4.19
CA ALA A 68 -24.81 -11.70 -3.74
C ALA A 68 -23.64 -12.54 -3.17
N VAL A 69 -23.94 -13.59 -2.41
CA VAL A 69 -22.92 -14.56 -1.93
C VAL A 69 -22.27 -15.30 -3.09
N ALA A 70 -23.05 -15.78 -4.04
CA ALA A 70 -22.52 -16.46 -5.23
C ALA A 70 -21.59 -15.54 -6.04
N LEU A 71 -21.96 -14.26 -6.19
CA LEU A 71 -21.13 -13.26 -6.86
C LEU A 71 -19.85 -12.98 -6.07
N ALA A 72 -19.93 -12.82 -4.74
CA ALA A 72 -18.76 -12.60 -3.90
C ALA A 72 -17.77 -13.78 -3.98
N LEU A 73 -18.27 -15.00 -3.95
CA LEU A 73 -17.45 -16.21 -4.11
C LEU A 73 -16.81 -16.30 -5.51
N PHE A 74 -17.56 -15.94 -6.54
CA PHE A 74 -17.03 -15.89 -7.92
C PHE A 74 -15.90 -14.86 -8.05
N LEU A 75 -16.11 -13.64 -7.55
CA LEU A 75 -15.11 -12.57 -7.63
C LEU A 75 -13.84 -12.86 -6.80
N GLY A 76 -13.93 -13.71 -5.79
CA GLY A 76 -12.80 -14.12 -4.95
C GLY A 76 -12.23 -15.49 -5.27
N ASN A 77 -12.75 -16.20 -6.28
CA ASN A 77 -12.26 -17.53 -6.63
C ASN A 77 -10.91 -17.46 -7.38
N GLU A 78 -10.30 -18.62 -7.58
CA GLU A 78 -9.01 -18.79 -8.25
C GLU A 78 -9.01 -18.19 -9.66
N GLU A 79 -10.01 -18.51 -10.49
CA GLU A 79 -10.13 -18.01 -11.86
C GLU A 79 -10.17 -16.47 -11.91
N SER A 80 -10.96 -15.84 -11.04
CA SER A 80 -11.04 -14.37 -10.98
C SER A 80 -9.74 -13.74 -10.48
N GLN A 81 -9.06 -14.37 -9.52
CA GLN A 81 -7.77 -13.89 -9.05
C GLN A 81 -6.68 -14.02 -10.12
N GLN A 82 -6.66 -15.12 -10.88
CA GLN A 82 -5.78 -15.26 -12.04
C GLN A 82 -6.05 -14.17 -13.08
N MET A 83 -7.31 -13.93 -13.45
CA MET A 83 -7.67 -12.85 -14.38
C MET A 83 -7.21 -11.47 -13.89
N HIS A 84 -7.30 -11.19 -12.60
CA HIS A 84 -6.81 -9.94 -12.03
C HIS A 84 -5.29 -9.83 -12.07
N TYR A 85 -4.58 -10.92 -11.83
CA TYR A 85 -3.13 -10.97 -11.95
C TYR A 85 -2.71 -10.73 -13.40
N ASP A 86 -3.27 -11.46 -14.37
CA ASP A 86 -2.93 -11.35 -15.79
C ASP A 86 -3.20 -9.94 -16.35
N ALA A 87 -4.33 -9.34 -15.96
CA ALA A 87 -4.77 -8.07 -16.52
C ALA A 87 -4.16 -6.83 -15.82
N ARG A 88 -3.77 -6.94 -14.56
CA ARG A 88 -3.44 -5.78 -13.73
C ARG A 88 -2.29 -6.03 -12.74
N SER A 89 -1.64 -7.16 -12.80
CA SER A 89 -0.57 -7.56 -11.87
C SER A 89 -0.99 -7.44 -10.40
N ILE A 90 -2.27 -7.74 -10.09
CA ILE A 90 -2.75 -7.80 -8.71
C ILE A 90 -2.33 -9.13 -8.13
N VAL A 91 -1.43 -9.09 -7.15
CA VAL A 91 -0.92 -10.31 -6.49
C VAL A 91 -2.07 -11.09 -5.86
N PRO A 92 -2.27 -12.36 -6.22
CA PRO A 92 -3.37 -13.17 -5.71
C PRO A 92 -3.20 -13.48 -4.21
N CYS A 93 -4.31 -13.73 -3.53
CA CYS A 93 -4.33 -14.27 -2.17
C CYS A 93 -4.54 -15.79 -2.14
N ASN A 94 -4.87 -16.40 -3.29
CA ASN A 94 -5.04 -17.84 -3.41
C ASN A 94 -3.68 -18.53 -3.32
N THR A 95 -3.57 -19.52 -2.41
CA THR A 95 -2.28 -20.18 -2.12
C THR A 95 -1.81 -21.09 -3.27
N ASP A 96 -2.75 -21.64 -4.05
CA ASP A 96 -2.41 -22.50 -5.17
C ASP A 96 -1.85 -21.67 -6.33
N LEU A 97 -2.45 -20.52 -6.62
CA LEU A 97 -1.89 -19.55 -7.58
C LEU A 97 -0.52 -19.02 -7.13
N LEU A 98 -0.38 -18.64 -5.86
CA LEU A 98 0.91 -18.19 -5.33
C LEU A 98 1.99 -19.27 -5.39
N ALA A 99 1.64 -20.54 -5.46
CA ALA A 99 2.58 -21.65 -5.61
C ALA A 99 3.02 -21.90 -7.06
N GLU A 100 2.40 -21.25 -8.04
CA GLU A 100 2.77 -21.38 -9.44
C GLU A 100 4.15 -20.79 -9.71
N GLU A 101 4.98 -21.51 -10.47
CA GLU A 101 6.38 -21.16 -10.70
C GLU A 101 6.54 -19.79 -11.40
N GLU A 102 5.62 -19.42 -12.29
CA GLU A 102 5.64 -18.14 -13.00
C GLU A 102 5.33 -16.98 -12.04
N ILE A 103 4.35 -17.14 -11.16
CA ILE A 103 3.98 -16.14 -10.17
C ILE A 103 5.09 -15.96 -9.12
N GLN A 104 5.72 -17.04 -8.70
CA GLN A 104 6.84 -16.98 -7.75
C GLN A 104 8.10 -16.32 -8.30
N LYS A 105 8.25 -16.22 -9.62
CA LYS A 105 9.38 -15.54 -10.28
C LYS A 105 9.09 -14.08 -10.61
N ASP A 106 7.85 -13.64 -10.47
CA ASP A 106 7.46 -12.25 -10.73
C ASP A 106 8.09 -11.33 -9.67
N GLU A 107 8.88 -10.36 -10.13
CA GLU A 107 9.57 -9.40 -9.25
C GLU A 107 8.62 -8.60 -8.37
N LEU A 108 7.42 -8.27 -8.86
CA LEU A 108 6.40 -7.59 -8.07
C LEU A 108 5.90 -8.48 -6.93
N VAL A 109 5.65 -9.77 -7.21
CA VAL A 109 5.19 -10.74 -6.20
C VAL A 109 6.26 -10.93 -5.14
N ILE A 110 7.53 -11.09 -5.54
CA ILE A 110 8.67 -11.22 -4.64
C ILE A 110 8.77 -9.98 -3.72
N ALA A 111 8.82 -8.78 -4.31
CA ALA A 111 8.95 -7.54 -3.55
C ALA A 111 7.74 -7.27 -2.63
N GLN A 112 6.53 -7.65 -3.06
CA GLN A 112 5.34 -7.51 -2.24
C GLN A 112 5.34 -8.49 -1.07
N ASN A 113 5.75 -9.75 -1.27
CA ASN A 113 5.88 -10.73 -0.19
C ASN A 113 6.95 -10.30 0.82
N GLU A 114 8.12 -9.90 0.37
CA GLU A 114 9.17 -9.36 1.24
C GLU A 114 8.70 -8.11 2.02
N THR A 115 7.96 -7.20 1.36
CA THR A 115 7.37 -6.04 2.01
C THR A 115 6.38 -6.44 3.09
N PHE A 116 5.51 -7.41 2.78
CA PHE A 116 4.51 -7.90 3.72
C PHE A 116 5.14 -8.55 4.95
N ASP A 117 6.11 -9.41 4.74
CA ASP A 117 6.72 -10.21 5.81
C ASP A 117 7.71 -9.40 6.67
N GLU A 118 8.48 -8.51 6.06
CA GLU A 118 9.61 -7.88 6.74
C GLU A 118 9.38 -6.41 7.13
N THR A 119 8.62 -5.67 6.31
CA THR A 119 8.55 -4.20 6.46
C THR A 119 7.17 -3.66 6.73
N SER A 120 6.12 -4.49 6.67
CA SER A 120 4.76 -3.99 6.87
C SER A 120 4.22 -4.24 8.27
N ILE A 121 3.21 -3.44 8.60
CA ILE A 121 2.31 -3.64 9.73
C ILE A 121 0.87 -3.63 9.21
N LEU A 122 0.01 -4.44 9.80
CA LEU A 122 -1.40 -4.42 9.42
C LEU A 122 -2.01 -3.07 9.79
N GLN A 123 -2.70 -2.46 8.82
CA GLN A 123 -3.46 -1.24 9.10
C GLN A 123 -4.53 -1.52 10.15
N PRO A 124 -4.59 -0.70 11.23
CA PRO A 124 -5.62 -0.89 12.26
C PRO A 124 -7.04 -0.78 11.69
N PHE A 125 -7.91 -1.72 12.07
CA PHE A 125 -9.30 -1.77 11.64
C PHE A 125 -10.20 -1.01 12.61
N VAL A 126 -9.94 0.29 12.74
CA VAL A 126 -10.67 1.19 13.64
C VAL A 126 -11.10 2.45 12.89
N SER A 127 -12.26 3.02 13.25
CA SER A 127 -12.80 4.22 12.60
C SER A 127 -11.83 5.41 12.65
N ALA A 128 -11.07 5.53 13.74
CA ALA A 128 -10.05 6.58 13.90
C ALA A 128 -8.97 6.57 12.81
N MET A 129 -8.75 5.43 12.14
CA MET A 129 -7.78 5.34 11.03
C MET A 129 -8.16 6.23 9.84
N ASN A 130 -9.42 6.60 9.69
CA ASN A 130 -9.86 7.54 8.66
C ASN A 130 -9.26 8.94 8.85
N ASN A 131 -8.91 9.30 10.10
CA ASN A 131 -8.30 10.59 10.41
C ASN A 131 -6.78 10.61 10.16
N TYR A 132 -6.17 9.49 9.81
CA TYR A 132 -4.73 9.40 9.59
C TYR A 132 -4.27 10.06 8.28
N TRP A 133 -4.95 9.76 7.17
CA TRP A 133 -4.41 9.99 5.83
C TRP A 133 -4.19 11.46 5.50
N THR A 134 -5.19 12.32 5.70
CA THR A 134 -5.09 13.73 5.37
C THR A 134 -4.10 14.49 6.26
N PRO A 135 -4.11 14.32 7.60
CA PRO A 135 -3.10 14.93 8.47
C PRO A 135 -1.68 14.46 8.13
N ALA A 136 -1.47 13.16 7.88
CA ALA A 136 -0.16 12.62 7.52
C ALA A 136 0.36 13.18 6.20
N GLU A 137 -0.51 13.28 5.18
CA GLU A 137 -0.16 13.89 3.89
C GLU A 137 0.21 15.37 4.05
N ASN A 138 -0.57 16.13 4.80
CA ASN A 138 -0.31 17.54 5.05
C ASN A 138 1.01 17.75 5.81
N PHE A 139 1.27 16.92 6.81
CA PHE A 139 2.53 16.97 7.56
C PHE A 139 3.73 16.67 6.65
N GLY A 140 3.64 15.64 5.78
CA GLY A 140 4.67 15.36 4.78
C GLY A 140 4.93 16.55 3.84
N LYS A 141 3.86 17.22 3.37
CA LYS A 141 3.99 18.45 2.57
C LYS A 141 4.67 19.58 3.33
N SER A 142 4.33 19.78 4.60
CA SER A 142 4.96 20.80 5.46
C SER A 142 6.47 20.54 5.65
N ILE A 143 6.89 19.29 5.75
CA ILE A 143 8.32 18.94 5.77
C ILE A 143 8.99 19.33 4.45
N VAL A 144 8.42 18.97 3.32
CA VAL A 144 8.97 19.26 1.99
C VAL A 144 9.04 20.77 1.73
N ASN A 145 8.04 21.53 2.21
CA ASN A 145 7.99 22.99 2.08
C ASN A 145 8.93 23.73 3.06
N GLY A 146 9.60 23.02 3.99
CA GLY A 146 10.47 23.63 4.99
C GLY A 146 9.73 24.33 6.13
N GLU A 147 8.43 24.09 6.28
CA GLU A 147 7.60 24.60 7.39
C GLU A 147 7.90 23.85 8.69
N VAL A 148 8.26 22.56 8.59
CA VAL A 148 8.77 21.75 9.70
C VAL A 148 10.29 21.79 9.67
N THR A 149 10.87 22.23 10.78
CA THR A 149 12.31 22.37 10.99
C THR A 149 12.71 21.64 12.27
N LEU A 150 14.00 21.45 12.50
CA LEU A 150 14.47 20.86 13.76
C LEU A 150 14.03 21.67 15.00
N ASP A 151 13.87 22.98 14.86
CA ASP A 151 13.51 23.88 15.99
C ASP A 151 12.02 23.73 16.38
N ASN A 152 11.14 23.31 15.46
CA ASN A 152 9.71 23.19 15.71
C ASN A 152 9.16 21.78 15.49
N ALA A 153 10.03 20.79 15.26
CA ALA A 153 9.61 19.43 14.92
C ALA A 153 8.71 18.80 15.99
N GLU A 154 9.03 18.99 17.27
CA GLU A 154 8.24 18.48 18.39
C GLU A 154 6.83 19.07 18.38
N GLU A 155 6.70 20.40 18.34
CA GLU A 155 5.41 21.11 18.29
C GLU A 155 4.57 20.65 17.08
N MET A 156 5.20 20.50 15.90
CA MET A 156 4.50 20.12 14.69
C MET A 156 4.06 18.64 14.71
N THR A 157 4.84 17.77 15.38
CA THR A 157 4.48 16.36 15.59
C THR A 157 3.31 16.24 16.58
N ASP A 158 3.30 17.04 17.63
CA ASP A 158 2.17 17.09 18.59
C ASP A 158 0.88 17.54 17.87
N LYS A 159 0.96 18.59 17.05
CA LYS A 159 -0.19 19.02 16.22
C LYS A 159 -0.69 17.94 15.26
N LEU A 160 0.23 17.17 14.66
CA LEU A 160 -0.13 16.02 13.84
C LEU A 160 -0.89 14.99 14.68
N SER A 161 -0.36 14.62 15.84
CA SER A 161 -0.98 13.68 16.77
C SER A 161 -2.39 14.13 17.19
N ASP A 162 -2.54 15.40 17.56
CA ASP A 162 -3.83 15.99 17.92
C ASP A 162 -4.82 15.92 16.75
N SER A 163 -4.36 16.21 15.53
CA SER A 163 -5.21 16.15 14.33
C SER A 163 -5.71 14.73 14.03
N MET A 164 -4.86 13.71 14.27
CA MET A 164 -5.22 12.31 14.08
C MET A 164 -6.18 11.80 15.18
N ASN A 165 -6.10 12.36 16.37
CA ASN A 165 -6.88 11.95 17.54
C ASN A 165 -8.16 12.78 17.74
N GLN A 166 -8.48 13.70 16.83
CA GLN A 166 -9.75 14.43 16.91
C GLN A 166 -10.92 13.46 16.83
N SER A 167 -11.86 13.61 17.74
CA SER A 167 -13.10 12.83 17.71
C SER A 167 -13.83 13.11 16.41
N ILE A 168 -14.19 12.07 15.68
CA ILE A 168 -15.21 12.18 14.64
C ILE A 168 -16.49 12.50 15.41
N VAL A 169 -16.89 13.75 15.37
CA VAL A 169 -18.21 14.14 15.90
C VAL A 169 -19.22 13.66 14.88
N ASP A 170 -20.00 12.65 15.27
CA ASP A 170 -21.13 12.12 14.49
C ASP A 170 -22.17 13.20 14.21
#